data_010146329b8fd98d4b87776bb9c1b337
#
_entry.id   010146329b8fd98d4b87776bb9c1b337
#
_cell.length_a   1.000
_cell.length_b   1.000
_cell.length_c   1.000
_cell.angle_alpha   90.00
_cell.angle_beta   90.00
_cell.angle_gamma   90.00
#
_symmetry.space_group_name_H-M   'P 1'
#
loop_
_entity.id
_entity.type
_entity.pdbx_description
1 polymer ?
#
loop_
_entity_poly.entity_id
_entity_poly.type
_entity_poly.pdbx_seq_one_letter_code
_entity_poly.pdbx_strand_id
1 'polypeptide(L)'
;MARSGAMSSAIMASGTLVSRILGFVKTILITVAIGSLTSVADIFQIANNLPNYIYVLVAGGVFNAVLVPQVIKASKASADDGADYISRLLTLAVIALAGITLVVVACTEPIIRVMTQDWSDQQLALGVTFALFTFPQIFFYGVYTVVGQVLNAKGAFGWYMWAPVVNNIVAIAGLLIFIRQFGSFAEAEHSLESWTSAQTLLLAGVTTLGVALQAVVLFWPLQRLGLGLRPKFGWRGIGLSQAAKLSVWTLATGVVANLAFLALTRTASIPTGFREQYLEMDPPQHIAGSASLDQAAMLYSLPHGVIGLSIATVLFNSMAAASAQGDDETLKASLSQALRYSGIATIFCTMAMIVFAGPLGMLFSGGVPESGAVIGQVFAVIAIGAPFMTTAFMLGRLFYSREDARTPFMVQLAVSILTVAAAVIISQTMPPHLVVFAVAACYAGQNILMTLLYHVIAVRTIGDYRTAEVIDTHIRAIAAALVTAVAATVVLYAMGGWDPEGWPWSSQLSAIGTLAIGGLVSAVIYLFMLKVFKLKELPELMAPLTARLRR
;
A
#
# COMPACT_ATOMS: atom_id res chain seq x y z
N MET A 1 -15.44 16.23 -27.01
CA MET A 1 -14.30 15.45 -26.43
C MET A 1 -14.03 15.75 -24.94
N ALA A 2 -14.04 17.00 -24.45
CA ALA A 2 -13.76 17.32 -23.04
C ALA A 2 -14.77 16.71 -22.02
N ARG A 3 -16.07 16.65 -22.35
CA ARG A 3 -17.09 16.04 -21.47
C ARG A 3 -16.93 14.51 -21.31
N SER A 4 -16.45 13.81 -22.35
CA SER A 4 -16.20 12.36 -22.27
C SER A 4 -14.98 12.02 -21.41
N GLY A 5 -13.93 12.84 -21.43
CA GLY A 5 -12.74 12.66 -20.61
C GLY A 5 -12.98 12.88 -19.12
N ALA A 6 -13.75 13.92 -18.75
CA ALA A 6 -14.12 14.19 -17.36
C ALA A 6 -15.01 13.07 -16.78
N MET A 7 -15.95 12.55 -17.56
CA MET A 7 -16.81 11.44 -17.15
C MET A 7 -16.01 10.14 -16.96
N SER A 8 -15.09 9.83 -17.86
CA SER A 8 -14.20 8.67 -17.72
C SER A 8 -13.31 8.77 -16.48
N SER A 9 -12.74 9.96 -16.23
CA SER A 9 -11.94 10.22 -15.03
C SER A 9 -12.75 10.07 -13.72
N ALA A 10 -14.01 10.52 -13.72
CA ALA A 10 -14.92 10.37 -12.59
C ALA A 10 -15.25 8.89 -12.33
N ILE A 11 -15.52 8.09 -13.36
CA ILE A 11 -15.76 6.63 -13.25
C ILE A 11 -14.52 5.91 -12.73
N MET A 12 -13.32 6.28 -13.18
CA MET A 12 -12.07 5.71 -12.69
C MET A 12 -11.84 6.04 -11.22
N ALA A 13 -12.00 7.30 -10.84
CA ALA A 13 -11.82 7.76 -9.46
C ALA A 13 -12.84 7.10 -8.51
N SER A 14 -14.11 6.98 -8.92
CA SER A 14 -15.14 6.33 -8.11
C SER A 14 -14.86 4.85 -7.89
N GLY A 15 -14.44 4.10 -8.93
CA GLY A 15 -14.09 2.69 -8.80
C GLY A 15 -12.91 2.47 -7.84
N THR A 16 -11.88 3.30 -7.94
CA THR A 16 -10.72 3.26 -7.03
C THR A 16 -11.12 3.57 -5.59
N LEU A 17 -11.95 4.59 -5.36
CA LEU A 17 -12.40 4.98 -4.03
C LEU A 17 -13.27 3.88 -3.39
N VAL A 18 -14.25 3.37 -4.13
CA VAL A 18 -15.14 2.28 -3.65
C VAL A 18 -14.32 1.03 -3.33
N SER A 19 -13.38 0.65 -4.18
CA SER A 19 -12.50 -0.49 -3.92
C SER A 19 -11.65 -0.31 -2.66
N ARG A 20 -11.12 0.89 -2.40
CA ARG A 20 -10.35 1.18 -1.18
C ARG A 20 -11.21 1.08 0.08
N ILE A 21 -12.42 1.64 0.05
CA ILE A 21 -13.36 1.56 1.18
C ILE A 21 -13.72 0.09 1.46
N LEU A 22 -14.07 -0.68 0.43
CA LEU A 22 -14.38 -2.10 0.60
C LEU A 22 -13.17 -2.92 1.04
N GLY A 23 -11.97 -2.59 0.57
CA GLY A 23 -10.72 -3.18 1.04
C GLY A 23 -10.49 -2.94 2.53
N PHE A 24 -10.80 -1.73 3.00
CA PHE A 24 -10.74 -1.39 4.42
C PHE A 24 -11.75 -2.20 5.24
N VAL A 25 -13.01 -2.26 4.79
CA VAL A 25 -14.06 -3.08 5.40
C VAL A 25 -13.66 -4.57 5.44
N LYS A 26 -13.10 -5.09 4.34
CA LYS A 26 -12.57 -6.46 4.29
C LYS A 26 -11.52 -6.70 5.37
N THR A 27 -10.56 -5.78 5.54
CA THR A 27 -9.49 -5.93 6.54
C THR A 27 -10.08 -5.92 7.96
N ILE A 28 -11.03 -5.03 8.26
CA ILE A 28 -11.74 -5.04 9.55
C ILE A 28 -12.46 -6.38 9.76
N LEU A 29 -13.15 -6.90 8.76
CA LEU A 29 -13.85 -8.19 8.88
C LEU A 29 -12.89 -9.38 9.07
N ILE A 30 -11.69 -9.35 8.48
CA ILE A 30 -10.64 -10.34 8.76
C ILE A 30 -10.30 -10.31 10.26
N THR A 31 -10.12 -9.13 10.84
CA THR A 31 -9.78 -9.00 12.26
C THR A 31 -10.93 -9.40 13.17
N VAL A 32 -12.16 -9.16 12.78
CA VAL A 32 -13.35 -9.67 13.50
C VAL A 32 -13.43 -11.20 13.42
N ALA A 33 -13.06 -11.79 12.26
CA ALA A 33 -13.12 -13.23 12.06
C ALA A 33 -12.03 -14.00 12.83
N ILE A 34 -10.75 -13.56 12.77
CA ILE A 34 -9.60 -14.34 13.26
C ILE A 34 -8.70 -13.58 14.25
N GLY A 35 -9.09 -12.37 14.67
CA GLY A 35 -8.24 -11.50 15.48
C GLY A 35 -7.12 -10.83 14.68
N SER A 36 -6.29 -10.06 15.37
CA SER A 36 -5.12 -9.39 14.78
C SER A 36 -3.81 -9.78 15.44
N LEU A 37 -3.88 -10.21 16.70
CA LEU A 37 -2.72 -10.63 17.49
C LEU A 37 -2.78 -12.14 17.76
N THR A 38 -3.15 -12.92 16.73
CA THR A 38 -3.20 -14.38 16.78
C THR A 38 -2.17 -14.99 15.84
N SER A 39 -1.68 -16.19 16.16
CA SER A 39 -0.79 -16.94 15.27
C SER A 39 -1.44 -17.20 13.92
N VAL A 40 -2.73 -17.52 13.88
CA VAL A 40 -3.49 -17.75 12.65
C VAL A 40 -3.54 -16.48 11.76
N ALA A 41 -3.76 -15.30 12.36
CA ALA A 41 -3.79 -14.04 11.63
C ALA A 41 -2.43 -13.73 10.97
N ASP A 42 -1.33 -13.90 11.72
CA ASP A 42 0.02 -13.67 11.20
C ASP A 42 0.37 -14.65 10.07
N ILE A 43 0.05 -15.94 10.25
CA ILE A 43 0.29 -16.98 9.25
C ILE A 43 -0.52 -16.70 7.98
N PHE A 44 -1.80 -16.38 8.13
CA PHE A 44 -2.66 -16.02 7.01
C PHE A 44 -2.15 -14.77 6.29
N GLN A 45 -1.76 -13.74 7.02
CA GLN A 45 -1.27 -12.48 6.44
C GLN A 45 -0.03 -12.69 5.57
N ILE A 46 0.94 -13.47 6.05
CA ILE A 46 2.15 -13.80 5.27
C ILE A 46 1.76 -14.57 4.01
N ALA A 47 0.99 -15.65 4.15
CA ALA A 47 0.59 -16.50 3.03
C ALA A 47 -0.24 -15.74 1.98
N ASN A 48 -1.09 -14.80 2.42
CA ASN A 48 -1.97 -14.04 1.54
C ASN A 48 -1.25 -12.87 0.82
N ASN A 49 -0.18 -12.34 1.38
CA ASN A 49 0.59 -11.25 0.76
C ASN A 49 1.67 -11.74 -0.21
N LEU A 50 2.25 -12.92 0.04
CA LEU A 50 3.32 -13.49 -0.79
C LEU A 50 2.99 -13.57 -2.29
N PRO A 51 1.78 -13.97 -2.72
CA PRO A 51 1.42 -13.99 -4.14
C PRO A 51 1.62 -12.66 -4.84
N ASN A 52 1.22 -11.55 -4.20
CA ASN A 52 1.39 -10.22 -4.76
C ASN A 52 2.87 -9.82 -4.84
N TYR A 53 3.66 -10.13 -3.81
CA TYR A 53 5.09 -9.81 -3.80
C TYR A 53 5.86 -10.59 -4.87
N ILE A 54 5.57 -11.89 -5.01
CA ILE A 54 6.16 -12.73 -6.05
C ILE A 54 5.73 -12.25 -7.44
N TYR A 55 4.44 -11.92 -7.61
CA TYR A 55 3.94 -11.36 -8.87
C TYR A 55 4.68 -10.06 -9.24
N VAL A 56 4.85 -9.13 -8.30
CA VAL A 56 5.55 -7.85 -8.54
C VAL A 56 7.01 -8.08 -8.91
N LEU A 57 7.70 -9.03 -8.27
CA LEU A 57 9.08 -9.40 -8.59
C LEU A 57 9.23 -9.93 -10.02
N VAL A 58 8.31 -10.82 -10.43
CA VAL A 58 8.46 -11.57 -11.67
C VAL A 58 7.84 -10.86 -12.88
N ALA A 59 6.70 -10.25 -12.71
CA ALA A 59 5.87 -9.79 -13.80
C ALA A 59 5.46 -8.31 -13.73
N GLY A 60 5.31 -7.76 -12.52
CA GLY A 60 4.68 -6.45 -12.31
C GLY A 60 5.37 -5.28 -13.00
N GLY A 61 6.70 -5.30 -13.04
CA GLY A 61 7.48 -4.24 -13.68
C GLY A 61 7.46 -4.29 -15.20
N VAL A 62 7.58 -5.48 -15.78
CA VAL A 62 7.63 -5.67 -17.24
C VAL A 62 6.29 -5.35 -17.89
N PHE A 63 5.21 -5.89 -17.36
CA PHE A 63 3.89 -5.72 -17.98
C PHE A 63 3.40 -4.28 -17.95
N ASN A 64 3.55 -3.57 -16.85
CA ASN A 64 3.04 -2.20 -16.73
C ASN A 64 3.78 -1.18 -17.62
N ALA A 65 5.11 -1.28 -17.72
CA ALA A 65 5.91 -0.31 -18.46
C ALA A 65 5.91 -0.53 -19.98
N VAL A 66 5.71 -1.79 -20.40
CA VAL A 66 5.94 -2.21 -21.79
C VAL A 66 4.65 -2.38 -22.58
N LEU A 67 3.57 -2.87 -21.94
CA LEU A 67 2.39 -3.34 -22.67
C LEU A 67 1.60 -2.22 -23.33
N VAL A 68 1.26 -1.15 -22.60
CA VAL A 68 0.37 -0.10 -23.13
C VAL A 68 0.96 0.58 -24.39
N PRO A 69 2.22 1.06 -24.38
CA PRO A 69 2.82 1.67 -25.58
C PRO A 69 2.88 0.72 -26.78
N GLN A 70 3.20 -0.56 -26.53
CA GLN A 70 3.31 -1.55 -27.60
C GLN A 70 1.93 -1.92 -28.21
N VAL A 71 0.90 -2.07 -27.36
CA VAL A 71 -0.47 -2.30 -27.84
C VAL A 71 -0.95 -1.13 -28.68
N ILE A 72 -0.74 0.12 -28.25
CA ILE A 72 -1.11 1.32 -29.00
C ILE A 72 -0.36 1.38 -30.34
N LYS A 73 0.95 1.08 -30.34
CA LYS A 73 1.77 1.05 -31.56
C LYS A 73 1.26 -0.02 -32.54
N ALA A 74 1.00 -1.23 -32.05
CA ALA A 74 0.48 -2.33 -32.86
C ALA A 74 -0.91 -1.99 -33.44
N SER A 75 -1.80 -1.39 -32.63
CA SER A 75 -3.12 -0.97 -33.10
C SER A 75 -3.07 0.08 -34.21
N LYS A 76 -2.09 0.99 -34.17
CA LYS A 76 -1.91 2.01 -35.22
C LYS A 76 -1.23 1.47 -36.48
N ALA A 77 -0.43 0.42 -36.37
CA ALA A 77 0.40 -0.10 -37.46
C ALA A 77 -0.27 -1.23 -38.26
N SER A 78 -1.36 -1.83 -37.77
CA SER A 78 -1.99 -2.99 -38.39
C SER A 78 -3.46 -2.72 -38.74
N ALA A 79 -3.92 -3.35 -39.82
CA ALA A 79 -5.30 -3.24 -40.33
C ALA A 79 -6.32 -3.98 -39.41
N ASP A 80 -5.84 -4.90 -38.54
CA ASP A 80 -6.65 -5.65 -37.60
C ASP A 80 -6.73 -5.00 -36.21
N ASP A 81 -6.44 -3.70 -36.13
CA ASP A 81 -6.42 -2.92 -34.87
C ASP A 81 -5.54 -3.57 -33.77
N GLY A 82 -4.47 -4.29 -34.14
CA GLY A 82 -3.54 -4.95 -33.26
C GLY A 82 -4.02 -6.30 -32.70
N ALA A 83 -5.07 -6.89 -33.26
CA ALA A 83 -5.65 -8.14 -32.76
C ALA A 83 -4.66 -9.31 -32.78
N ASP A 84 -3.84 -9.43 -33.85
CA ASP A 84 -2.79 -10.45 -33.93
C ASP A 84 -1.74 -10.28 -32.82
N TYR A 85 -1.24 -9.07 -32.65
CA TYR A 85 -0.27 -8.73 -31.60
C TYR A 85 -0.82 -9.03 -30.20
N ILE A 86 -2.04 -8.54 -29.89
CA ILE A 86 -2.70 -8.74 -28.60
C ILE A 86 -2.93 -10.24 -28.34
N SER A 87 -3.35 -10.99 -29.35
CA SER A 87 -3.55 -12.44 -29.24
C SER A 87 -2.28 -13.19 -28.84
N ARG A 88 -1.15 -12.89 -29.52
CA ARG A 88 0.16 -13.47 -29.19
C ARG A 88 0.66 -13.07 -27.82
N LEU A 89 0.48 -11.80 -27.46
CA LEU A 89 0.86 -11.25 -26.16
C LEU A 89 0.09 -11.90 -25.01
N LEU A 90 -1.24 -12.00 -25.12
CA LEU A 90 -2.09 -12.65 -24.13
C LEU A 90 -1.75 -14.15 -24.00
N THR A 91 -1.52 -14.83 -25.13
CA THR A 91 -1.15 -16.25 -25.12
C THR A 91 0.19 -16.47 -24.39
N LEU A 92 1.20 -15.66 -24.70
CA LEU A 92 2.50 -15.71 -24.03
C LEU A 92 2.35 -15.43 -22.52
N ALA A 93 1.63 -14.37 -22.16
CA ALA A 93 1.45 -13.98 -20.77
C ALA A 93 0.73 -15.07 -19.96
N VAL A 94 -0.34 -15.65 -20.50
CA VAL A 94 -1.08 -16.74 -19.83
C VAL A 94 -0.19 -17.97 -19.62
N ILE A 95 0.59 -18.40 -20.64
CA ILE A 95 1.49 -19.56 -20.53
C ILE A 95 2.61 -19.27 -19.52
N ALA A 96 3.25 -18.11 -19.60
CA ALA A 96 4.32 -17.74 -18.69
C ALA A 96 3.82 -17.65 -17.23
N LEU A 97 2.67 -16.99 -17.00
CA LEU A 97 2.07 -16.86 -15.68
C LEU A 97 1.63 -18.22 -15.11
N ALA A 98 1.06 -19.10 -15.95
CA ALA A 98 0.71 -20.47 -15.54
C ALA A 98 1.95 -21.28 -15.15
N GLY A 99 3.02 -21.22 -15.97
CA GLY A 99 4.28 -21.88 -15.67
C GLY A 99 4.91 -21.40 -14.36
N ILE A 100 4.98 -20.07 -14.16
CA ILE A 100 5.50 -19.46 -12.93
C ILE A 100 4.66 -19.89 -11.72
N THR A 101 3.34 -19.81 -11.84
CA THR A 101 2.43 -20.20 -10.76
C THR A 101 2.59 -21.66 -10.38
N LEU A 102 2.71 -22.56 -11.36
CA LEU A 102 2.95 -23.99 -11.12
C LEU A 102 4.26 -24.23 -10.38
N VAL A 103 5.34 -23.56 -10.78
CA VAL A 103 6.65 -23.65 -10.11
C VAL A 103 6.54 -23.14 -8.67
N VAL A 104 5.89 -21.98 -8.45
CA VAL A 104 5.72 -21.40 -7.10
C VAL A 104 4.86 -22.32 -6.22
N VAL A 105 3.77 -22.88 -6.75
CA VAL A 105 2.92 -23.83 -6.02
C VAL A 105 3.69 -25.12 -5.71
N ALA A 106 4.50 -25.64 -6.62
CA ALA A 106 5.35 -26.80 -6.37
C ALA A 106 6.43 -26.53 -5.30
N CYS A 107 6.87 -25.28 -5.18
CA CYS A 107 7.87 -24.83 -4.20
C CYS A 107 7.25 -24.17 -2.95
N THR A 108 5.96 -24.43 -2.65
CA THR A 108 5.25 -23.74 -1.54
C THR A 108 5.98 -23.91 -0.21
N GLU A 109 6.31 -25.13 0.20
CA GLU A 109 6.97 -25.38 1.48
C GLU A 109 8.35 -24.70 1.60
N PRO A 110 9.30 -24.85 0.67
CA PRO A 110 10.57 -24.14 0.76
C PRO A 110 10.40 -22.62 0.76
N ILE A 111 9.43 -22.07 0.04
CA ILE A 111 9.15 -20.62 0.04
C ILE A 111 8.70 -20.18 1.42
N ILE A 112 7.73 -20.86 2.03
CA ILE A 112 7.24 -20.51 3.37
C ILE A 112 8.37 -20.64 4.40
N ARG A 113 9.18 -21.72 4.37
CA ARG A 113 10.34 -21.89 5.26
C ARG A 113 11.37 -20.75 5.13
N VAL A 114 11.62 -20.27 3.93
CA VAL A 114 12.53 -19.13 3.69
C VAL A 114 11.92 -17.82 4.18
N MET A 115 10.61 -17.67 4.06
CA MET A 115 9.91 -16.42 4.40
C MET A 115 9.50 -16.31 5.87
N THR A 116 9.71 -17.36 6.65
CA THR A 116 9.37 -17.41 8.08
C THR A 116 10.59 -17.76 8.92
N GLN A 117 10.56 -17.36 10.18
CA GLN A 117 11.62 -17.63 11.13
C GLN A 117 11.02 -18.00 12.48
N ASP A 118 11.61 -19.00 13.14
CA ASP A 118 11.26 -19.48 14.49
C ASP A 118 9.82 -20.04 14.61
N TRP A 119 9.20 -20.45 13.48
CA TRP A 119 7.87 -21.05 13.48
C TRP A 119 7.92 -22.53 13.88
N SER A 120 6.93 -22.97 14.66
CA SER A 120 6.70 -24.39 14.95
C SER A 120 6.30 -25.17 13.68
N ASP A 121 6.45 -26.50 13.73
CA ASP A 121 6.02 -27.36 12.62
C ASP A 121 4.52 -27.22 12.32
N GLN A 122 3.69 -26.98 13.33
CA GLN A 122 2.25 -26.78 13.17
C GLN A 122 1.95 -25.43 12.50
N GLN A 123 2.62 -24.35 12.89
CA GLN A 123 2.52 -23.03 12.25
C GLN A 123 2.96 -23.09 10.80
N LEU A 124 4.07 -23.79 10.54
CA LEU A 124 4.58 -23.99 9.19
C LEU A 124 3.59 -24.78 8.32
N ALA A 125 3.02 -25.88 8.84
CA ALA A 125 2.04 -26.69 8.12
C ALA A 125 0.77 -25.88 7.76
N LEU A 126 0.29 -25.04 8.67
CA LEU A 126 -0.83 -24.14 8.41
C LEU A 126 -0.44 -23.08 7.37
N GLY A 127 0.76 -22.51 7.47
CA GLY A 127 1.29 -21.54 6.49
C GLY A 127 1.39 -22.11 5.09
N VAL A 128 1.89 -23.34 4.95
CA VAL A 128 1.93 -24.08 3.68
C VAL A 128 0.50 -24.33 3.17
N THR A 129 -0.42 -24.71 4.04
CA THR A 129 -1.82 -24.93 3.67
C THR A 129 -2.47 -23.65 3.14
N PHE A 130 -2.33 -22.52 3.85
CA PHE A 130 -2.84 -21.23 3.35
C PHE A 130 -2.18 -20.83 2.02
N ALA A 131 -0.87 -21.03 1.89
CA ALA A 131 -0.13 -20.67 0.70
C ALA A 131 -0.53 -21.51 -0.53
N LEU A 132 -0.84 -22.78 -0.37
CA LEU A 132 -1.40 -23.63 -1.45
C LEU A 132 -2.72 -23.07 -1.99
N PHE A 133 -3.56 -22.48 -1.13
CA PHE A 133 -4.78 -21.81 -1.56
C PHE A 133 -4.52 -20.43 -2.18
N THR A 134 -3.53 -19.68 -1.69
CA THR A 134 -3.31 -18.29 -2.10
C THR A 134 -2.33 -18.14 -3.27
N PHE A 135 -1.33 -19.00 -3.45
CA PHE A 135 -0.34 -18.90 -4.53
C PHE A 135 -0.94 -18.92 -5.94
N PRO A 136 -2.07 -19.62 -6.23
CA PRO A 136 -2.76 -19.48 -7.51
C PRO A 136 -3.18 -18.03 -7.85
N GLN A 137 -3.27 -17.13 -6.86
CA GLN A 137 -3.53 -15.70 -7.09
C GLN A 137 -2.46 -15.05 -7.99
N ILE A 138 -1.22 -15.57 -8.03
CA ILE A 138 -0.14 -15.06 -8.90
C ILE A 138 -0.59 -15.05 -10.35
N PHE A 139 -1.20 -16.15 -10.80
CA PHE A 139 -1.76 -16.27 -12.15
C PHE A 139 -2.84 -15.22 -12.40
N PHE A 140 -3.79 -15.09 -11.48
CA PHE A 140 -4.92 -14.17 -11.64
C PHE A 140 -4.51 -12.69 -11.54
N TYR A 141 -3.54 -12.33 -10.69
CA TYR A 141 -2.95 -10.97 -10.67
C TYR A 141 -2.30 -10.63 -12.01
N GLY A 142 -1.57 -11.58 -12.60
CA GLY A 142 -0.96 -11.39 -13.90
C GLY A 142 -1.99 -11.24 -15.01
N VAL A 143 -3.00 -12.10 -15.07
CA VAL A 143 -4.08 -12.04 -16.06
C VAL A 143 -4.86 -10.72 -15.91
N TYR A 144 -5.24 -10.35 -14.69
CA TYR A 144 -5.89 -9.06 -14.41
C TYR A 144 -5.08 -7.88 -14.95
N THR A 145 -3.76 -7.88 -14.70
CA THR A 145 -2.90 -6.79 -15.15
C THR A 145 -2.78 -6.75 -16.68
N VAL A 146 -2.50 -7.87 -17.32
CA VAL A 146 -2.29 -7.90 -18.78
C VAL A 146 -3.57 -7.54 -19.53
N VAL A 147 -4.70 -8.13 -19.16
CA VAL A 147 -6.01 -7.81 -19.75
C VAL A 147 -6.39 -6.36 -19.46
N GLY A 148 -6.16 -5.90 -18.23
CA GLY A 148 -6.40 -4.51 -17.83
C GLY A 148 -5.60 -3.50 -18.66
N GLN A 149 -4.31 -3.78 -18.95
CA GLN A 149 -3.50 -2.91 -19.79
C GLN A 149 -3.97 -2.89 -21.26
N VAL A 150 -4.46 -4.02 -21.78
CA VAL A 150 -5.10 -4.06 -23.11
C VAL A 150 -6.35 -3.18 -23.13
N LEU A 151 -7.22 -3.30 -22.12
CA LEU A 151 -8.42 -2.48 -21.98
C LEU A 151 -8.08 -1.00 -21.83
N ASN A 152 -7.05 -0.65 -21.07
CA ASN A 152 -6.54 0.71 -20.93
C ASN A 152 -6.06 1.27 -22.28
N ALA A 153 -5.26 0.51 -23.03
CA ALA A 153 -4.77 0.91 -24.34
C ALA A 153 -5.90 1.15 -25.35
N LYS A 154 -7.03 0.45 -25.19
CA LYS A 154 -8.25 0.58 -26.00
C LYS A 154 -9.28 1.58 -25.45
N GLY A 155 -8.96 2.31 -24.38
CA GLY A 155 -9.82 3.34 -23.79
C GLY A 155 -10.97 2.81 -22.91
N ALA A 156 -10.99 1.51 -22.61
CA ALA A 156 -12.02 0.87 -21.76
C ALA A 156 -11.63 0.87 -20.27
N PHE A 157 -11.22 2.01 -19.74
CA PHE A 157 -10.62 2.17 -18.40
C PHE A 157 -11.54 1.77 -17.24
N GLY A 158 -12.86 1.98 -17.36
CA GLY A 158 -13.80 1.82 -16.25
C GLY A 158 -13.79 0.41 -15.67
N TRP A 159 -13.84 -0.60 -16.50
CA TRP A 159 -13.88 -2.00 -16.07
C TRP A 159 -12.66 -2.43 -15.28
N TYR A 160 -11.48 -1.99 -15.70
CA TYR A 160 -10.23 -2.27 -15.01
C TYR A 160 -10.21 -1.68 -13.59
N MET A 161 -10.73 -0.46 -13.42
CA MET A 161 -10.77 0.21 -12.11
C MET A 161 -11.85 -0.33 -11.18
N TRP A 162 -12.93 -0.92 -11.74
CA TRP A 162 -14.02 -1.49 -10.94
C TRP A 162 -13.85 -3.00 -10.63
N ALA A 163 -12.99 -3.71 -11.34
CA ALA A 163 -12.76 -5.13 -11.11
C ALA A 163 -12.32 -5.46 -9.66
N PRO A 164 -11.46 -4.67 -8.98
CA PRO A 164 -11.12 -4.92 -7.58
C PRO A 164 -12.30 -4.81 -6.60
N VAL A 165 -13.38 -4.12 -6.98
CA VAL A 165 -14.62 -4.08 -6.19
C VAL A 165 -15.25 -5.47 -6.11
N VAL A 166 -15.23 -6.23 -7.21
CA VAL A 166 -15.73 -7.63 -7.24
C VAL A 166 -14.95 -8.50 -6.26
N ASN A 167 -13.62 -8.41 -6.26
CA ASN A 167 -12.78 -9.12 -5.31
C ASN A 167 -13.18 -8.83 -3.85
N ASN A 168 -13.29 -7.55 -3.52
CA ASN A 168 -13.63 -7.17 -2.15
C ASN A 168 -15.03 -7.64 -1.74
N ILE A 169 -16.03 -7.56 -2.62
CA ILE A 169 -17.39 -8.05 -2.35
C ILE A 169 -17.39 -9.56 -2.07
N VAL A 170 -16.67 -10.35 -2.88
CA VAL A 170 -16.58 -11.81 -2.70
C VAL A 170 -15.89 -12.14 -1.39
N ALA A 171 -14.76 -11.47 -1.09
CA ALA A 171 -14.04 -11.69 0.16
C ALA A 171 -14.89 -11.30 1.39
N ILE A 172 -15.60 -10.17 1.34
CA ILE A 172 -16.52 -9.73 2.41
C ILE A 172 -17.63 -10.76 2.62
N ALA A 173 -18.26 -11.25 1.54
CA ALA A 173 -19.30 -12.28 1.63
C ALA A 173 -18.76 -13.57 2.28
N GLY A 174 -17.57 -14.02 1.90
CA GLY A 174 -16.93 -15.18 2.52
C GLY A 174 -16.62 -14.99 4.01
N LEU A 175 -16.14 -13.80 4.39
CA LEU A 175 -15.85 -13.47 5.79
C LEU A 175 -17.15 -13.41 6.62
N LEU A 176 -18.24 -12.88 6.09
CA LEU A 176 -19.54 -12.89 6.77
C LEU A 176 -20.07 -14.32 6.97
N ILE A 177 -19.88 -15.20 5.98
CA ILE A 177 -20.20 -16.63 6.11
C ILE A 177 -19.30 -17.28 7.16
N PHE A 178 -17.99 -16.98 7.17
CA PHE A 178 -17.06 -17.48 8.18
C PHE A 178 -17.51 -17.11 9.59
N ILE A 179 -17.77 -15.81 9.84
CA ILE A 179 -18.20 -15.30 11.15
C ILE A 179 -19.54 -15.95 11.56
N ARG A 180 -20.48 -16.12 10.63
CA ARG A 180 -21.76 -16.77 10.92
C ARG A 180 -21.63 -18.25 11.29
N GLN A 181 -20.68 -18.98 10.69
CA GLN A 181 -20.54 -20.44 10.89
C GLN A 181 -19.63 -20.79 12.07
N PHE A 182 -18.57 -20.00 12.30
CA PHE A 182 -17.53 -20.30 13.27
C PHE A 182 -17.49 -19.31 14.45
N GLY A 183 -18.29 -18.25 14.40
CA GLY A 183 -18.24 -17.14 15.36
C GLY A 183 -17.18 -16.09 15.02
N SER A 184 -17.26 -14.94 15.68
CA SER A 184 -16.21 -13.93 15.67
C SER A 184 -15.08 -14.33 16.60
N PHE A 185 -13.91 -13.75 16.45
CA PHE A 185 -12.76 -13.96 17.35
C PHE A 185 -13.08 -13.65 18.82
N ALA A 186 -13.97 -12.68 19.08
CA ALA A 186 -14.41 -12.34 20.42
C ALA A 186 -15.38 -13.38 21.04
N GLU A 187 -16.04 -14.20 20.21
CA GLU A 187 -17.02 -15.20 20.66
C GLU A 187 -16.49 -16.63 20.64
N ALA A 188 -15.50 -16.91 19.79
CA ALA A 188 -14.95 -18.25 19.60
C ALA A 188 -13.43 -18.20 19.47
N GLU A 189 -12.75 -19.10 20.16
CA GLU A 189 -11.30 -19.22 20.05
C GLU A 189 -10.93 -19.91 18.72
N HIS A 190 -10.19 -19.22 17.88
CA HIS A 190 -9.63 -19.73 16.63
C HIS A 190 -8.13 -20.02 16.81
N SER A 191 -7.81 -21.03 17.63
CA SER A 191 -6.44 -21.45 17.90
C SER A 191 -5.89 -22.33 16.77
N LEU A 192 -4.55 -22.51 16.76
CA LEU A 192 -3.89 -23.42 15.80
C LEU A 192 -4.40 -24.85 15.94
N GLU A 193 -4.69 -25.31 17.17
CA GLU A 193 -5.11 -26.67 17.46
C GLU A 193 -6.55 -26.95 16.98
N SER A 194 -7.43 -25.96 17.10
CA SER A 194 -8.85 -26.06 16.70
C SER A 194 -9.10 -25.74 15.23
N TRP A 195 -8.07 -25.33 14.48
CA TRP A 195 -8.22 -24.84 13.10
C TRP A 195 -8.62 -25.96 12.13
N THR A 196 -9.67 -25.73 11.35
CA THR A 196 -10.25 -26.71 10.44
C THR A 196 -10.00 -26.40 8.96
N SER A 197 -10.10 -27.43 8.12
CA SER A 197 -10.03 -27.25 6.66
C SER A 197 -11.17 -26.38 6.12
N ALA A 198 -12.35 -26.38 6.74
CA ALA A 198 -13.48 -25.55 6.36
C ALA A 198 -13.20 -24.06 6.63
N GLN A 199 -12.53 -23.73 7.73
CA GLN A 199 -12.06 -22.37 8.03
C GLN A 199 -11.01 -21.92 7.01
N THR A 200 -10.07 -22.80 6.65
CA THR A 200 -9.07 -22.52 5.58
C THR A 200 -9.75 -22.20 4.25
N LEU A 201 -10.76 -23.01 3.85
CA LEU A 201 -11.48 -22.81 2.60
C LEU A 201 -12.21 -21.47 2.58
N LEU A 202 -12.90 -21.11 3.66
CA LEU A 202 -13.64 -19.84 3.74
C LEU A 202 -12.72 -18.63 3.88
N LEU A 203 -11.55 -18.76 4.49
CA LEU A 203 -10.61 -17.63 4.63
C LEU A 203 -9.71 -17.48 3.39
N ALA A 204 -8.88 -18.47 3.10
CA ALA A 204 -7.91 -18.41 2.02
C ALA A 204 -8.50 -18.73 0.64
N GLY A 205 -9.41 -19.72 0.57
CA GLY A 205 -10.05 -20.14 -0.68
C GLY A 205 -10.97 -19.06 -1.25
N VAL A 206 -11.83 -18.45 -0.42
CA VAL A 206 -12.73 -17.38 -0.88
C VAL A 206 -11.94 -16.10 -1.23
N THR A 207 -10.87 -15.79 -0.51
CA THR A 207 -9.99 -14.67 -0.88
C THR A 207 -9.40 -14.90 -2.28
N THR A 208 -8.95 -16.11 -2.58
CA THR A 208 -8.44 -16.46 -3.92
C THR A 208 -9.53 -16.46 -4.99
N LEU A 209 -10.73 -16.92 -4.66
CA LEU A 209 -11.89 -16.83 -5.55
C LEU A 209 -12.19 -15.36 -5.91
N GLY A 210 -12.11 -14.45 -4.95
CA GLY A 210 -12.28 -13.02 -5.19
C GLY A 210 -11.27 -12.47 -6.22
N VAL A 211 -9.99 -12.82 -6.06
CA VAL A 211 -8.93 -12.43 -7.01
C VAL A 211 -9.14 -13.07 -8.39
N ALA A 212 -9.59 -14.33 -8.43
CA ALA A 212 -9.92 -15.01 -9.69
C ALA A 212 -11.07 -14.31 -10.42
N LEU A 213 -12.17 -14.00 -9.72
CA LEU A 213 -13.31 -13.30 -10.30
C LEU A 213 -12.97 -11.88 -10.74
N GLN A 214 -12.10 -11.18 -10.00
CA GLN A 214 -11.55 -9.88 -10.42
C GLN A 214 -10.87 -9.97 -11.80
N ALA A 215 -10.14 -11.04 -12.08
CA ALA A 215 -9.50 -11.24 -13.39
C ALA A 215 -10.52 -11.68 -14.46
N VAL A 216 -11.41 -12.60 -14.10
CA VAL A 216 -12.40 -13.17 -15.04
C VAL A 216 -13.39 -12.12 -15.54
N VAL A 217 -13.84 -11.21 -14.69
CA VAL A 217 -14.80 -10.17 -15.07
C VAL A 217 -14.29 -9.27 -16.21
N LEU A 218 -12.97 -9.14 -16.38
CA LEU A 218 -12.37 -8.35 -17.45
C LEU A 218 -12.48 -9.00 -18.85
N PHE A 219 -12.72 -10.30 -18.93
CA PHE A 219 -12.90 -10.95 -20.23
C PHE A 219 -14.19 -10.51 -20.93
N TRP A 220 -15.22 -10.12 -20.19
CA TRP A 220 -16.46 -9.60 -20.78
C TRP A 220 -16.25 -8.28 -21.55
N PRO A 221 -15.66 -7.20 -21.00
CA PRO A 221 -15.32 -6.01 -21.78
C PRO A 221 -14.27 -6.29 -22.85
N LEU A 222 -13.33 -7.23 -22.63
CA LEU A 222 -12.34 -7.61 -23.63
C LEU A 222 -13.01 -8.22 -24.89
N GLN A 223 -14.01 -9.09 -24.71
CA GLN A 223 -14.77 -9.67 -25.81
C GLN A 223 -15.59 -8.60 -26.56
N ARG A 224 -16.12 -7.59 -25.84
CA ARG A 224 -16.87 -6.48 -26.43
C ARG A 224 -16.04 -5.53 -27.29
N LEU A 225 -14.71 -5.60 -27.23
CA LEU A 225 -13.85 -4.87 -28.17
C LEU A 225 -13.94 -5.40 -29.62
N GLY A 226 -14.52 -6.60 -29.81
CA GLY A 226 -14.71 -7.15 -31.16
C GLY A 226 -13.42 -7.54 -31.89
N LEU A 227 -12.29 -7.68 -31.18
CA LEU A 227 -10.97 -7.94 -31.77
C LEU A 227 -10.79 -9.40 -32.28
N GLY A 228 -11.74 -10.30 -32.04
CA GLY A 228 -11.65 -11.70 -32.47
C GLY A 228 -10.41 -12.42 -31.91
N LEU A 229 -10.03 -12.12 -30.67
CA LEU A 229 -8.82 -12.66 -30.03
C LEU A 229 -8.86 -14.18 -29.96
N ARG A 230 -7.75 -14.81 -30.32
CA ARG A 230 -7.57 -16.27 -30.28
C ARG A 230 -6.18 -16.61 -29.77
N PRO A 231 -5.96 -17.76 -29.13
CA PRO A 231 -4.62 -18.22 -28.78
C PRO A 231 -3.73 -18.26 -30.04
N LYS A 232 -2.62 -17.52 -29.99
CA LYS A 232 -1.64 -17.46 -31.10
C LYS A 232 -0.23 -17.62 -30.56
N PHE A 233 0.54 -18.47 -31.21
CA PHE A 233 1.97 -18.73 -30.93
C PHE A 233 2.85 -17.93 -31.90
N GLY A 234 4.15 -17.87 -31.61
CA GLY A 234 5.12 -17.12 -32.43
C GLY A 234 5.43 -15.75 -31.81
N TRP A 235 6.40 -15.73 -30.89
CA TRP A 235 6.71 -14.59 -30.02
C TRP A 235 7.93 -13.78 -30.45
N ARG A 236 8.60 -14.18 -31.56
CA ARG A 236 9.74 -13.43 -32.12
C ARG A 236 9.24 -12.12 -32.73
N GLY A 237 9.91 -11.00 -32.41
CA GLY A 237 9.58 -9.69 -33.00
C GLY A 237 8.48 -8.90 -32.28
N ILE A 238 7.98 -9.34 -31.13
CA ILE A 238 6.94 -8.60 -30.35
C ILE A 238 7.48 -7.30 -29.69
N GLY A 239 8.78 -6.99 -29.85
CA GLY A 239 9.37 -5.72 -29.37
C GLY A 239 9.56 -5.62 -27.85
N LEU A 240 9.33 -6.69 -27.09
CA LEU A 240 9.47 -6.72 -25.62
C LEU A 240 10.90 -6.39 -25.15
N SER A 241 11.93 -6.82 -25.91
CA SER A 241 13.33 -6.59 -25.51
C SER A 241 13.74 -5.12 -25.58
N GLN A 242 13.22 -4.37 -26.56
CA GLN A 242 13.53 -2.93 -26.70
C GLN A 242 12.89 -2.12 -25.57
N ALA A 243 11.63 -2.42 -25.25
CA ALA A 243 10.93 -1.74 -24.17
C ALA A 243 11.49 -2.11 -22.78
N ALA A 244 11.92 -3.39 -22.58
CA ALA A 244 12.61 -3.80 -21.36
C ALA A 244 13.93 -3.03 -21.15
N LYS A 245 14.70 -2.79 -22.21
CA LYS A 245 15.95 -2.00 -22.12
C LYS A 245 15.72 -0.56 -21.64
N LEU A 246 14.63 0.08 -22.07
CA LEU A 246 14.28 1.45 -21.64
C LEU A 246 13.82 1.51 -20.18
N SER A 247 13.26 0.41 -19.68
CA SER A 247 12.69 0.33 -18.33
C SER A 247 13.59 -0.39 -17.32
N VAL A 248 14.81 -0.80 -17.71
CA VAL A 248 15.67 -1.67 -16.87
C VAL A 248 15.94 -1.09 -15.48
N TRP A 249 16.23 0.20 -15.38
CA TRP A 249 16.51 0.83 -14.09
C TRP A 249 15.28 0.91 -13.20
N THR A 250 14.12 1.25 -13.78
CA THR A 250 12.85 1.29 -13.05
C THR A 250 12.45 -0.09 -12.56
N LEU A 251 12.64 -1.13 -13.39
CA LEU A 251 12.41 -2.52 -13.02
C LEU A 251 13.35 -2.95 -11.91
N ALA A 252 14.65 -2.66 -12.05
CA ALA A 252 15.65 -2.98 -11.04
C ALA A 252 15.33 -2.29 -9.70
N THR A 253 14.86 -1.03 -9.72
CA THR A 253 14.39 -0.32 -8.52
C THR A 253 13.27 -1.09 -7.83
N GLY A 254 12.26 -1.54 -8.58
CA GLY A 254 11.15 -2.32 -8.02
C GLY A 254 11.58 -3.67 -7.45
N VAL A 255 12.47 -4.38 -8.14
CA VAL A 255 13.01 -5.67 -7.67
C VAL A 255 13.78 -5.50 -6.36
N VAL A 256 14.71 -4.55 -6.31
CA VAL A 256 15.55 -4.31 -5.12
C VAL A 256 14.68 -3.84 -3.93
N ALA A 257 13.71 -2.95 -4.16
CA ALA A 257 12.77 -2.53 -3.13
C ALA A 257 11.97 -3.72 -2.57
N ASN A 258 11.50 -4.60 -3.45
CA ASN A 258 10.70 -5.76 -3.06
C ASN A 258 11.51 -6.81 -2.29
N LEU A 259 12.78 -7.04 -2.66
CA LEU A 259 13.68 -7.93 -1.92
C LEU A 259 13.93 -7.42 -0.50
N ALA A 260 14.16 -6.12 -0.33
CA ALA A 260 14.30 -5.52 1.01
C ALA A 260 13.00 -5.63 1.83
N PHE A 261 11.86 -5.44 1.18
CA PHE A 261 10.56 -5.64 1.81
C PHE A 261 10.33 -7.08 2.27
N LEU A 262 10.69 -8.08 1.45
CA LEU A 262 10.62 -9.49 1.82
C LEU A 262 11.51 -9.82 3.03
N ALA A 263 12.70 -9.22 3.14
CA ALA A 263 13.56 -9.38 4.31
C ALA A 263 12.88 -8.84 5.58
N LEU A 264 12.25 -7.66 5.52
CA LEU A 264 11.47 -7.12 6.64
C LEU A 264 10.26 -7.99 6.99
N THR A 265 9.55 -8.52 5.99
CA THR A 265 8.40 -9.43 6.20
C THR A 265 8.85 -10.71 6.90
N ARG A 266 9.98 -11.29 6.49
CA ARG A 266 10.57 -12.45 7.17
C ARG A 266 10.91 -12.13 8.63
N THR A 267 11.55 -11.00 8.89
CA THR A 267 11.87 -10.57 10.26
C THR A 267 10.60 -10.36 11.10
N ALA A 268 9.55 -9.77 10.52
CA ALA A 268 8.27 -9.55 11.18
C ALA A 268 7.50 -10.84 11.47
N SER A 269 7.92 -12.00 10.93
CA SER A 269 7.34 -13.31 11.24
C SER A 269 7.80 -13.91 12.55
N ILE A 270 8.92 -13.44 13.11
CA ILE A 270 9.54 -13.99 14.34
C ILE A 270 8.57 -14.04 15.52
N PRO A 271 7.82 -12.96 15.86
CA PRO A 271 6.93 -12.99 17.02
C PRO A 271 5.87 -14.08 16.98
N THR A 272 5.47 -14.51 15.78
CA THR A 272 4.47 -15.59 15.60
C THR A 272 4.92 -16.89 16.27
N GLY A 273 6.21 -17.23 16.19
CA GLY A 273 6.77 -18.43 16.79
C GLY A 273 6.83 -18.42 18.33
N PHE A 274 6.77 -17.23 18.92
CA PHE A 274 6.86 -17.05 20.38
C PHE A 274 5.54 -16.62 21.01
N ARG A 275 4.48 -16.43 20.22
CA ARG A 275 3.22 -15.82 20.67
C ARG A 275 2.59 -16.56 21.84
N GLU A 276 2.46 -17.88 21.77
CA GLU A 276 1.87 -18.71 22.82
C GLU A 276 2.67 -18.59 24.13
N GLN A 277 4.00 -18.57 24.05
CA GLN A 277 4.86 -18.39 25.22
C GLN A 277 4.61 -17.03 25.91
N TYR A 278 4.36 -15.97 25.15
CA TYR A 278 4.05 -14.65 25.74
C TYR A 278 2.63 -14.59 26.30
N LEU A 279 1.68 -15.33 25.74
CA LEU A 279 0.32 -15.44 26.26
C LEU A 279 0.24 -16.25 27.56
N GLU A 280 1.17 -17.20 27.78
CA GLU A 280 1.27 -18.01 28.99
C GLU A 280 1.96 -17.28 30.15
N MET A 281 2.51 -16.09 29.94
CA MET A 281 3.10 -15.28 31.02
C MET A 281 2.01 -14.76 31.98
N ASP A 282 2.40 -14.46 33.20
CA ASP A 282 1.54 -13.83 34.21
C ASP A 282 2.07 -12.42 34.56
N PRO A 283 1.40 -11.33 34.15
CA PRO A 283 0.21 -11.29 33.30
C PRO A 283 0.50 -11.64 31.82
N PRO A 284 -0.51 -12.14 31.07
CA PRO A 284 -0.37 -12.42 29.65
C PRO A 284 0.06 -11.19 28.84
N GLN A 285 1.00 -11.39 27.89
CA GLN A 285 1.50 -10.31 27.04
C GLN A 285 1.08 -10.51 25.60
N HIS A 286 0.30 -9.56 25.07
CA HIS A 286 -0.06 -9.51 23.65
C HIS A 286 1.08 -8.88 22.86
N ILE A 287 1.70 -9.64 21.96
CA ILE A 287 2.79 -9.15 21.13
C ILE A 287 2.33 -8.87 19.68
N ALA A 288 2.86 -7.80 19.10
CA ALA A 288 2.63 -7.46 17.71
C ALA A 288 3.23 -8.51 16.76
N GLY A 289 2.59 -8.76 15.63
CA GLY A 289 3.05 -9.69 14.59
C GLY A 289 2.87 -9.12 13.19
N SER A 290 3.00 -9.98 12.18
CA SER A 290 2.91 -9.59 10.78
C SER A 290 1.55 -8.99 10.40
N ALA A 291 0.45 -9.47 10.98
CA ALA A 291 -0.89 -8.95 10.73
C ALA A 291 -1.04 -7.51 11.23
N SER A 292 -0.62 -7.22 12.46
CA SER A 292 -0.67 -5.87 13.02
C SER A 292 0.22 -4.88 12.28
N LEU A 293 1.39 -5.32 11.79
CA LEU A 293 2.27 -4.52 10.97
C LEU A 293 1.63 -4.14 9.63
N ASP A 294 0.97 -5.10 8.96
CA ASP A 294 0.32 -4.87 7.68
C ASP A 294 -0.87 -3.90 7.81
N GLN A 295 -1.67 -4.04 8.87
CA GLN A 295 -2.75 -3.11 9.21
C GLN A 295 -2.22 -1.69 9.45
N ALA A 296 -1.13 -1.58 10.21
CA ALA A 296 -0.45 -0.31 10.44
C ALA A 296 0.09 0.30 9.14
N ALA A 297 0.74 -0.51 8.28
CA ALA A 297 1.25 -0.08 6.99
C ALA A 297 0.14 0.36 6.02
N MET A 298 -1.02 -0.29 6.05
CA MET A 298 -2.19 0.10 5.27
C MET A 298 -2.63 1.52 5.61
N LEU A 299 -2.83 1.84 6.89
CA LEU A 299 -3.22 3.18 7.35
C LEU A 299 -2.15 4.23 7.07
N TYR A 300 -0.88 3.90 7.36
CA TYR A 300 0.27 4.75 7.13
C TYR A 300 0.39 5.23 5.68
N SER A 301 0.00 4.39 4.72
CA SER A 301 0.08 4.71 3.29
C SER A 301 -1.07 5.60 2.78
N LEU A 302 -2.16 5.78 3.54
CA LEU A 302 -3.34 6.52 3.08
C LEU A 302 -3.06 7.99 2.75
N PRO A 303 -2.37 8.79 3.61
CA PRO A 303 -2.08 10.19 3.28
C PRO A 303 -1.27 10.33 2.00
N HIS A 304 -0.27 9.47 1.81
CA HIS A 304 0.50 9.44 0.57
C HIS A 304 -0.37 9.08 -0.64
N GLY A 305 -1.18 8.03 -0.52
CA GLY A 305 -2.03 7.55 -1.61
C GLY A 305 -3.15 8.51 -2.04
N VAL A 306 -3.62 9.37 -1.14
CA VAL A 306 -4.69 10.34 -1.44
C VAL A 306 -4.14 11.71 -1.77
N ILE A 307 -3.28 12.25 -0.92
CA ILE A 307 -2.77 13.62 -1.02
C ILE A 307 -1.50 13.66 -1.88
N GLY A 308 -0.53 12.81 -1.55
CA GLY A 308 0.77 12.79 -2.21
C GLY A 308 0.66 12.53 -3.71
N LEU A 309 -0.08 11.47 -4.11
CA LEU A 309 -0.26 11.15 -5.54
C LEU A 309 -1.03 12.24 -6.30
N SER A 310 -2.03 12.89 -5.67
CA SER A 310 -2.79 13.96 -6.31
C SER A 310 -1.92 15.17 -6.62
N ILE A 311 -1.15 15.65 -5.64
CA ILE A 311 -0.20 16.76 -5.79
C ILE A 311 0.89 16.40 -6.81
N ALA A 312 1.44 15.19 -6.71
CA ALA A 312 2.47 14.71 -7.61
C ALA A 312 2.01 14.70 -9.07
N THR A 313 0.77 14.25 -9.35
CA THR A 313 0.27 14.18 -10.73
C THR A 313 0.21 15.55 -11.39
N VAL A 314 -0.25 16.56 -10.67
CA VAL A 314 -0.35 17.93 -11.20
C VAL A 314 1.04 18.55 -11.39
N LEU A 315 1.89 18.50 -10.37
CA LEU A 315 3.19 19.19 -10.40
C LEU A 315 4.27 18.40 -11.16
N PHE A 316 4.14 17.09 -11.31
CA PHE A 316 5.02 16.29 -12.16
C PHE A 316 4.90 16.70 -13.64
N ASN A 317 3.69 16.97 -14.12
CA ASN A 317 3.49 17.45 -15.50
C ASN A 317 4.18 18.80 -15.71
N SER A 318 4.10 19.71 -14.74
CA SER A 318 4.81 20.99 -14.77
C SER A 318 6.33 20.79 -14.77
N MET A 319 6.85 19.92 -13.89
CA MET A 319 8.28 19.59 -13.83
C MET A 319 8.78 18.96 -15.14
N ALA A 320 8.01 18.05 -15.74
CA ALA A 320 8.37 17.39 -17.00
C ALA A 320 8.39 18.39 -18.17
N ALA A 321 7.41 19.29 -18.24
CA ALA A 321 7.36 20.34 -19.26
C ALA A 321 8.53 21.32 -19.10
N ALA A 322 8.83 21.77 -17.90
CA ALA A 322 9.95 22.65 -17.59
C ALA A 322 11.30 21.98 -17.93
N SER A 323 11.48 20.72 -17.56
CA SER A 323 12.67 19.94 -17.88
C SER A 323 12.89 19.80 -19.40
N ALA A 324 11.82 19.53 -20.17
CA ALA A 324 11.89 19.42 -21.62
C ALA A 324 12.28 20.73 -22.32
N GLN A 325 11.98 21.88 -21.68
CA GLN A 325 12.31 23.22 -22.18
C GLN A 325 13.63 23.76 -21.64
N GLY A 326 14.30 23.06 -20.74
CA GLY A 326 15.51 23.52 -20.04
C GLY A 326 15.23 24.67 -19.06
N ASP A 327 14.00 24.84 -18.60
CA ASP A 327 13.59 25.87 -17.63
C ASP A 327 13.78 25.36 -16.21
N ASP A 328 15.01 25.47 -15.72
CA ASP A 328 15.38 25.04 -14.36
C ASP A 328 14.67 25.86 -13.27
N GLU A 329 14.30 27.12 -13.51
CA GLU A 329 13.62 27.94 -12.49
C GLU A 329 12.17 27.47 -12.27
N THR A 330 11.43 27.18 -13.32
CA THR A 330 10.08 26.59 -13.23
C THR A 330 10.14 25.20 -12.64
N LEU A 331 11.17 24.40 -12.97
CA LEU A 331 11.40 23.07 -12.38
C LEU A 331 11.58 23.14 -10.87
N LYS A 332 12.50 24.01 -10.39
CA LYS A 332 12.76 24.23 -8.95
C LYS A 332 11.56 24.76 -8.21
N ALA A 333 10.83 25.74 -8.81
CA ALA A 333 9.61 26.29 -8.23
C ALA A 333 8.51 25.22 -8.06
N SER A 334 8.29 24.40 -9.09
CA SER A 334 7.31 23.31 -9.06
C SER A 334 7.66 22.24 -8.03
N LEU A 335 8.94 21.86 -7.90
CA LEU A 335 9.41 20.94 -6.88
C LEU A 335 9.21 21.50 -5.48
N SER A 336 9.65 22.76 -5.24
CA SER A 336 9.45 23.44 -3.95
C SER A 336 7.99 23.50 -3.56
N GLN A 337 7.10 23.84 -4.49
CA GLN A 337 5.65 23.88 -4.26
C GLN A 337 5.09 22.50 -3.92
N ALA A 338 5.51 21.44 -4.63
CA ALA A 338 5.11 20.07 -4.36
C ALA A 338 5.48 19.64 -2.92
N LEU A 339 6.71 19.93 -2.50
CA LEU A 339 7.20 19.60 -1.16
C LEU A 339 6.48 20.38 -0.07
N ARG A 340 6.23 21.66 -0.27
CA ARG A 340 5.52 22.50 0.71
C ARG A 340 4.07 22.07 0.89
N TYR A 341 3.33 21.88 -0.20
CA TYR A 341 1.91 21.49 -0.11
C TYR A 341 1.71 20.09 0.44
N SER A 342 2.53 19.13 0.00
CA SER A 342 2.46 17.78 0.54
C SER A 342 2.90 17.72 2.00
N GLY A 343 3.93 18.49 2.39
CA GLY A 343 4.42 18.58 3.76
C GLY A 343 3.35 19.08 4.73
N ILE A 344 2.66 20.17 4.40
CA ILE A 344 1.57 20.72 5.24
C ILE A 344 0.52 19.63 5.55
N ALA A 345 0.07 18.92 4.54
CA ALA A 345 -0.98 17.93 4.70
C ALA A 345 -0.50 16.64 5.41
N THR A 346 0.69 16.15 5.05
CA THR A 346 1.21 14.89 5.63
C THR A 346 1.69 15.06 7.07
N ILE A 347 2.19 16.24 7.46
CA ILE A 347 2.54 16.55 8.85
C ILE A 347 1.26 16.54 9.73
N PHE A 348 0.16 17.14 9.26
CA PHE A 348 -1.12 17.06 9.96
C PHE A 348 -1.59 15.60 10.11
N CYS A 349 -1.59 14.83 9.02
CA CYS A 349 -1.99 13.43 9.07
C CYS A 349 -1.12 12.63 10.03
N THR A 350 0.20 12.83 10.03
CA THR A 350 1.13 12.15 10.94
C THR A 350 0.81 12.48 12.40
N MET A 351 0.60 13.75 12.71
CA MET A 351 0.20 14.19 14.07
C MET A 351 -1.11 13.49 14.48
N ALA A 352 -2.14 13.53 13.64
CA ALA A 352 -3.41 12.88 13.93
C ALA A 352 -3.27 11.37 14.10
N MET A 353 -2.47 10.72 13.24
CA MET A 353 -2.18 9.29 13.33
C MET A 353 -1.49 8.91 14.64
N ILE A 354 -0.57 9.73 15.15
CA ILE A 354 0.13 9.46 16.41
C ILE A 354 -0.79 9.72 17.62
N VAL A 355 -1.50 10.84 17.65
CA VAL A 355 -2.38 11.17 18.79
C VAL A 355 -3.55 10.20 18.91
N PHE A 356 -4.17 9.84 17.79
CA PHE A 356 -5.30 8.91 17.76
C PHE A 356 -4.89 7.46 17.44
N ALA A 357 -3.64 7.09 17.72
CA ALA A 357 -3.11 5.77 17.41
C ALA A 357 -3.92 4.65 18.08
N GLY A 358 -4.33 4.80 19.34
CA GLY A 358 -5.18 3.84 20.06
C GLY A 358 -6.53 3.62 19.37
N PRO A 359 -7.37 4.65 19.18
CA PRO A 359 -8.61 4.54 18.41
C PRO A 359 -8.44 4.00 16.99
N LEU A 360 -7.34 4.35 16.29
CA LEU A 360 -7.01 3.76 14.99
C LEU A 360 -6.70 2.27 15.09
N GLY A 361 -5.94 1.85 16.12
CA GLY A 361 -5.69 0.44 16.39
C GLY A 361 -6.96 -0.33 16.71
N MET A 362 -7.89 0.31 17.44
CA MET A 362 -9.17 -0.28 17.80
C MET A 362 -10.03 -0.67 16.57
N LEU A 363 -9.89 0.02 15.44
CA LEU A 363 -10.55 -0.36 14.19
C LEU A 363 -10.17 -1.78 13.73
N PHE A 364 -8.96 -2.22 14.05
CA PHE A 364 -8.40 -3.50 13.64
C PHE A 364 -8.21 -4.49 14.80
N SER A 365 -8.81 -4.20 15.97
CA SER A 365 -8.65 -5.03 17.16
C SER A 365 -9.53 -6.28 17.19
N GLY A 366 -10.50 -6.38 16.25
CA GLY A 366 -11.54 -7.40 16.34
C GLY A 366 -12.52 -7.18 17.51
N GLY A 367 -12.51 -5.99 18.12
CA GLY A 367 -13.32 -5.65 19.30
C GLY A 367 -12.58 -5.83 20.63
N VAL A 368 -11.30 -6.17 20.62
CA VAL A 368 -10.46 -6.41 21.81
C VAL A 368 -9.58 -5.19 22.08
N PRO A 369 -9.77 -4.43 23.19
CA PRO A 369 -9.05 -3.20 23.48
C PRO A 369 -7.53 -3.38 23.58
N GLU A 370 -7.06 -4.46 24.19
CA GLU A 370 -5.64 -4.78 24.34
C GLU A 370 -4.96 -4.94 22.98
N SER A 371 -5.63 -5.62 22.05
CA SER A 371 -5.16 -5.72 20.66
C SER A 371 -5.12 -4.35 19.98
N GLY A 372 -6.14 -3.52 20.21
CA GLY A 372 -6.18 -2.14 19.71
C GLY A 372 -5.00 -1.29 20.20
N ALA A 373 -4.65 -1.42 21.48
CA ALA A 373 -3.52 -0.69 22.06
C ALA A 373 -2.18 -1.09 21.40
N VAL A 374 -1.92 -2.39 21.23
CA VAL A 374 -0.68 -2.90 20.62
C VAL A 374 -0.59 -2.47 19.14
N ILE A 375 -1.68 -2.62 18.36
CA ILE A 375 -1.73 -2.18 16.96
C ILE A 375 -1.51 -0.67 16.85
N GLY A 376 -2.13 0.10 17.75
CA GLY A 376 -1.97 1.56 17.83
C GLY A 376 -0.51 1.96 18.08
N GLN A 377 0.20 1.26 18.97
CA GLN A 377 1.62 1.52 19.23
C GLN A 377 2.47 1.26 17.97
N VAL A 378 2.28 0.14 17.27
CA VAL A 378 2.98 -0.15 16.00
C VAL A 378 2.69 0.95 14.98
N PHE A 379 1.43 1.36 14.90
CA PHE A 379 0.99 2.41 14.00
C PHE A 379 1.63 3.77 14.32
N ALA A 380 1.74 4.15 15.59
CA ALA A 380 2.39 5.40 15.99
C ALA A 380 3.87 5.44 15.56
N VAL A 381 4.57 4.30 15.66
CA VAL A 381 5.98 4.20 15.23
C VAL A 381 6.12 4.36 13.71
N ILE A 382 5.34 3.62 12.92
CA ILE A 382 5.45 3.68 11.45
C ILE A 382 4.98 5.04 10.91
N ALA A 383 4.01 5.71 11.57
CA ALA A 383 3.46 6.99 11.15
C ALA A 383 4.51 8.11 11.09
N ILE A 384 5.59 8.03 11.87
CA ILE A 384 6.72 8.98 11.83
C ILE A 384 7.30 9.08 10.42
N GLY A 385 7.27 8.00 9.65
CA GLY A 385 7.79 7.95 8.28
C GLY A 385 6.88 8.57 7.21
N ALA A 386 5.60 8.87 7.51
CA ALA A 386 4.63 9.27 6.49
C ALA A 386 4.95 10.57 5.73
N PRO A 387 5.42 11.66 6.36
CA PRO A 387 5.84 12.86 5.63
C PRO A 387 7.04 12.58 4.73
N PHE A 388 7.99 11.78 5.22
CA PHE A 388 9.20 11.44 4.48
C PHE A 388 8.92 10.53 3.28
N MET A 389 7.97 9.60 3.39
CA MET A 389 7.51 8.78 2.27
C MET A 389 7.03 9.66 1.10
N THR A 390 6.22 10.66 1.40
CA THR A 390 5.71 11.57 0.38
C THR A 390 6.80 12.49 -0.15
N THR A 391 7.67 13.01 0.71
CA THR A 391 8.81 13.86 0.33
C THR A 391 9.80 13.10 -0.57
N ALA A 392 10.19 11.88 -0.20
CA ALA A 392 11.05 11.03 -1.01
C ALA A 392 10.45 10.74 -2.40
N PHE A 393 9.14 10.47 -2.43
CA PHE A 393 8.41 10.27 -3.68
C PHE A 393 8.44 11.51 -4.58
N MET A 394 8.19 12.72 -4.03
CA MET A 394 8.25 13.97 -4.80
C MET A 394 9.66 14.25 -5.33
N LEU A 395 10.69 14.07 -4.49
CA LEU A 395 12.08 14.23 -4.91
C LEU A 395 12.48 13.21 -5.99
N GLY A 396 12.00 11.97 -5.88
CA GLY A 396 12.21 10.95 -6.92
C GLY A 396 11.61 11.35 -8.27
N ARG A 397 10.44 12.04 -8.27
CA ARG A 397 9.81 12.54 -9.51
C ARG A 397 10.64 13.57 -10.24
N LEU A 398 11.48 14.34 -9.55
CA LEU A 398 12.45 15.24 -10.18
C LEU A 398 13.34 14.48 -11.17
N PHE A 399 13.93 13.36 -10.76
CA PHE A 399 14.84 12.58 -11.60
C PHE A 399 14.10 11.94 -12.78
N TYR A 400 12.92 11.39 -12.55
CA TYR A 400 12.08 10.84 -13.63
C TYR A 400 11.65 11.91 -14.64
N SER A 401 11.40 13.17 -14.21
CA SER A 401 11.08 14.27 -15.12
C SER A 401 12.26 14.68 -16.01
N ARG A 402 13.48 14.33 -15.61
CA ARG A 402 14.74 14.53 -16.36
C ARG A 402 15.19 13.26 -17.12
N GLU A 403 14.30 12.25 -17.23
CA GLU A 403 14.58 10.94 -17.84
C GLU A 403 15.73 10.16 -17.14
N ASP A 404 16.10 10.54 -15.92
CA ASP A 404 17.09 9.85 -15.10
C ASP A 404 16.43 8.82 -14.18
N ALA A 405 16.35 7.57 -14.62
CA ALA A 405 15.90 6.45 -13.80
C ALA A 405 17.05 5.76 -13.03
N ARG A 406 18.32 6.10 -13.34
CA ARG A 406 19.49 5.50 -12.70
C ARG A 406 19.68 6.04 -11.27
N THR A 407 19.51 7.33 -11.07
CA THR A 407 19.61 7.95 -9.73
C THR A 407 18.60 7.36 -8.74
N PRO A 408 17.28 7.26 -9.05
CA PRO A 408 16.34 6.54 -8.19
C PRO A 408 16.74 5.09 -7.89
N PHE A 409 17.28 4.37 -8.87
CA PHE A 409 17.79 3.02 -8.64
C PHE A 409 18.94 2.98 -7.64
N MET A 410 19.94 3.86 -7.77
CA MET A 410 21.11 3.89 -6.87
C MET A 410 20.70 4.25 -5.43
N VAL A 411 19.78 5.21 -5.27
CA VAL A 411 19.22 5.56 -3.96
C VAL A 411 18.48 4.38 -3.34
N GLN A 412 17.60 3.74 -4.13
CA GLN A 412 16.85 2.56 -3.67
C GLN A 412 17.79 1.42 -3.29
N LEU A 413 18.83 1.16 -4.09
CA LEU A 413 19.80 0.10 -3.81
C LEU A 413 20.53 0.35 -2.49
N ALA A 414 21.04 1.57 -2.26
CA ALA A 414 21.71 1.92 -1.03
C ALA A 414 20.80 1.76 0.20
N VAL A 415 19.56 2.26 0.11
CA VAL A 415 18.57 2.12 1.19
C VAL A 415 18.19 0.67 1.41
N SER A 416 18.01 -0.12 0.35
CA SER A 416 17.66 -1.54 0.46
C SER A 416 18.76 -2.37 1.12
N ILE A 417 20.02 -2.11 0.81
CA ILE A 417 21.16 -2.79 1.46
C ILE A 417 21.13 -2.53 2.98
N LEU A 418 20.94 -1.26 3.38
CA LEU A 418 20.87 -0.89 4.80
C LEU A 418 19.62 -1.47 5.47
N THR A 419 18.48 -1.53 4.76
CA THR A 419 17.25 -2.14 5.26
C THR A 419 17.43 -3.64 5.50
N VAL A 420 18.06 -4.36 4.57
CA VAL A 420 18.36 -5.80 4.74
C VAL A 420 19.33 -6.01 5.89
N ALA A 421 20.39 -5.19 6.01
CA ALA A 421 21.31 -5.26 7.13
C ALA A 421 20.60 -5.03 8.47
N ALA A 422 19.72 -4.02 8.55
CA ALA A 422 18.91 -3.76 9.73
C ALA A 422 17.97 -4.95 10.06
N ALA A 423 17.32 -5.55 9.05
CA ALA A 423 16.47 -6.72 9.23
C ALA A 423 17.25 -7.90 9.84
N VAL A 424 18.48 -8.16 9.36
CA VAL A 424 19.36 -9.20 9.91
C VAL A 424 19.76 -8.87 11.36
N ILE A 425 20.14 -7.63 11.65
CA ILE A 425 20.49 -7.22 13.02
C ILE A 425 19.28 -7.41 13.96
N ILE A 426 18.10 -6.92 13.56
CA ILE A 426 16.87 -7.06 14.36
C ILE A 426 16.58 -8.53 14.63
N SER A 427 16.67 -9.39 13.62
CA SER A 427 16.36 -10.82 13.74
C SER A 427 17.29 -11.56 14.70
N GLN A 428 18.50 -11.03 14.95
CA GLN A 428 19.49 -11.66 15.82
C GLN A 428 19.59 -11.05 17.21
N THR A 429 19.16 -9.80 17.39
CA THR A 429 19.43 -9.04 18.62
C THR A 429 18.18 -8.61 19.38
N MET A 430 17.03 -8.51 18.70
CA MET A 430 15.82 -7.99 19.34
C MET A 430 14.99 -9.09 19.97
N PRO A 431 14.45 -8.89 21.18
CA PRO A 431 13.51 -9.82 21.77
C PRO A 431 12.19 -9.83 20.95
N PRO A 432 11.48 -10.98 20.87
CA PRO A 432 10.31 -11.15 20.00
C PRO A 432 9.24 -10.06 20.10
N HIS A 433 8.95 -9.57 21.31
CA HIS A 433 7.93 -8.52 21.53
C HIS A 433 8.31 -7.15 20.95
N LEU A 434 9.58 -6.88 20.67
CA LEU A 434 10.05 -5.62 20.08
C LEU A 434 10.33 -5.71 18.57
N VAL A 435 10.37 -6.90 17.99
CA VAL A 435 10.73 -7.10 16.58
C VAL A 435 9.85 -6.28 15.64
N VAL A 436 8.53 -6.32 15.81
CA VAL A 436 7.61 -5.60 14.91
C VAL A 436 7.75 -4.09 15.06
N PHE A 437 8.01 -3.59 16.26
CA PHE A 437 8.30 -2.16 16.47
C PHE A 437 9.61 -1.73 15.80
N ALA A 438 10.64 -2.56 15.87
CA ALA A 438 11.90 -2.30 15.18
C ALA A 438 11.74 -2.34 13.66
N VAL A 439 10.96 -3.28 13.13
CA VAL A 439 10.60 -3.32 11.70
C VAL A 439 9.79 -2.09 11.28
N ALA A 440 8.81 -1.66 12.09
CA ALA A 440 8.04 -0.43 11.85
C ALA A 440 8.96 0.82 11.84
N ALA A 441 9.93 0.87 12.76
CA ALA A 441 10.96 1.92 12.78
C ALA A 441 11.86 1.87 11.53
N CYS A 442 12.19 0.68 11.00
CA CYS A 442 12.89 0.54 9.73
C CYS A 442 12.07 1.10 8.55
N TYR A 443 10.75 0.91 8.53
CA TYR A 443 9.88 1.54 7.51
C TYR A 443 9.93 3.07 7.58
N ALA A 444 9.93 3.65 8.76
CA ALA A 444 10.10 5.10 8.92
C ALA A 444 11.51 5.54 8.51
N GLY A 445 12.54 4.85 9.01
CA GLY A 445 13.94 5.15 8.79
C GLY A 445 14.36 5.10 7.33
N GLN A 446 13.89 4.10 6.56
CA GLN A 446 14.18 4.02 5.13
C GLN A 446 13.64 5.23 4.35
N ASN A 447 12.44 5.73 4.68
CA ASN A 447 11.86 6.89 4.02
C ASN A 447 12.61 8.18 4.41
N ILE A 448 13.04 8.31 5.66
CA ILE A 448 13.90 9.41 6.11
C ILE A 448 15.23 9.39 5.33
N LEU A 449 15.87 8.24 5.27
CA LEU A 449 17.16 8.09 4.55
C LEU A 449 17.01 8.36 3.05
N MET A 450 15.95 7.84 2.41
CA MET A 450 15.62 8.15 1.02
C MET A 450 15.47 9.66 0.79
N THR A 451 14.75 10.34 1.67
CA THR A 451 14.55 11.79 1.60
C THR A 451 15.89 12.52 1.67
N LEU A 452 16.76 12.17 2.62
CA LEU A 452 18.06 12.78 2.78
C LEU A 452 18.96 12.56 1.56
N LEU A 453 19.03 11.32 1.05
CA LEU A 453 19.83 11.00 -0.13
C LEU A 453 19.33 11.75 -1.37
N TYR A 454 18.02 11.72 -1.62
CA TYR A 454 17.43 12.46 -2.74
C TYR A 454 17.64 13.97 -2.61
N HIS A 455 17.51 14.54 -1.41
CA HIS A 455 17.78 15.97 -1.18
C HIS A 455 19.23 16.33 -1.55
N VAL A 456 20.21 15.59 -1.02
CA VAL A 456 21.63 15.84 -1.30
C VAL A 456 21.93 15.74 -2.80
N ILE A 457 21.40 14.72 -3.48
CA ILE A 457 21.63 14.54 -4.91
C ILE A 457 20.89 15.63 -5.71
N ALA A 458 19.65 15.99 -5.35
CA ALA A 458 18.89 17.05 -6.02
C ALA A 458 19.62 18.39 -5.96
N VAL A 459 20.10 18.81 -4.78
CA VAL A 459 20.87 20.06 -4.62
C VAL A 459 22.15 20.04 -5.47
N ARG A 460 22.84 18.91 -5.57
CA ARG A 460 24.03 18.77 -6.43
C ARG A 460 23.70 18.81 -7.92
N THR A 461 22.49 18.38 -8.31
CA THR A 461 22.11 18.22 -9.73
C THR A 461 21.50 19.48 -10.33
N ILE A 462 20.58 20.14 -9.59
CA ILE A 462 19.84 21.32 -10.07
C ILE A 462 20.14 22.59 -9.28
N GLY A 463 21.00 22.51 -8.26
CA GLY A 463 21.22 23.61 -7.32
C GLY A 463 20.11 23.72 -6.28
N ASP A 464 20.10 24.86 -5.56
CA ASP A 464 19.05 25.11 -4.56
C ASP A 464 17.67 25.27 -5.22
N TYR A 465 16.72 24.42 -4.80
CA TYR A 465 15.32 24.43 -5.22
C TYR A 465 14.43 25.19 -4.23
N ARG A 466 14.92 26.32 -3.69
CA ARG A 466 14.25 27.12 -2.66
C ARG A 466 14.11 26.35 -1.34
N THR A 467 15.15 25.66 -0.95
CA THR A 467 15.18 24.80 0.24
C THR A 467 14.79 25.56 1.50
N ALA A 468 15.22 26.83 1.63
CA ALA A 468 14.86 27.68 2.78
C ALA A 468 13.33 27.87 2.90
N GLU A 469 12.62 28.08 1.79
CA GLU A 469 11.14 28.19 1.79
C GLU A 469 10.49 26.86 2.21
N VAL A 470 11.01 25.73 1.70
CA VAL A 470 10.52 24.40 2.06
C VAL A 470 10.69 24.15 3.56
N ILE A 471 11.86 24.44 4.11
CA ILE A 471 12.15 24.27 5.54
C ILE A 471 11.29 25.21 6.39
N ASP A 472 11.14 26.49 6.03
CA ASP A 472 10.27 27.44 6.76
C ASP A 472 8.82 26.94 6.82
N THR A 473 8.28 26.47 5.68
CA THR A 473 6.94 25.88 5.63
C THR A 473 6.80 24.67 6.53
N HIS A 474 7.77 23.74 6.50
CA HIS A 474 7.74 22.55 7.35
C HIS A 474 7.86 22.88 8.84
N ILE A 475 8.74 23.82 9.23
CA ILE A 475 8.87 24.27 10.63
C ILE A 475 7.55 24.85 11.13
N ARG A 476 6.91 25.74 10.36
CA ARG A 476 5.60 26.33 10.72
C ARG A 476 4.49 25.28 10.79
N ALA A 477 4.46 24.34 9.85
CA ALA A 477 3.51 23.24 9.85
C ALA A 477 3.72 22.30 11.06
N ILE A 478 4.96 21.97 11.41
CA ILE A 478 5.29 21.17 12.61
C ILE A 478 4.90 21.94 13.88
N ALA A 479 5.20 23.22 13.99
CA ALA A 479 4.80 24.02 15.14
C ALA A 479 3.28 24.05 15.31
N ALA A 480 2.53 24.24 14.19
CA ALA A 480 1.06 24.17 14.20
C ALA A 480 0.56 22.76 14.62
N ALA A 481 1.20 21.70 14.11
CA ALA A 481 0.86 20.33 14.45
C ALA A 481 1.11 20.00 15.93
N LEU A 482 2.21 20.49 16.52
CA LEU A 482 2.51 20.27 17.94
C LEU A 482 1.48 20.92 18.85
N VAL A 483 1.08 22.18 18.57
CA VAL A 483 0.01 22.84 19.32
C VAL A 483 -1.31 22.10 19.16
N THR A 484 -1.61 21.67 17.93
CA THR A 484 -2.82 20.88 17.64
C THR A 484 -2.78 19.51 18.34
N ALA A 485 -1.61 18.88 18.43
CA ALA A 485 -1.45 17.60 19.13
C ALA A 485 -1.82 17.71 20.62
N VAL A 486 -1.39 18.79 21.29
CA VAL A 486 -1.77 19.04 22.69
C VAL A 486 -3.29 19.16 22.82
N ALA A 487 -3.94 19.96 21.98
CA ALA A 487 -5.39 20.12 22.01
C ALA A 487 -6.12 18.80 21.67
N ALA A 488 -5.65 18.06 20.68
CA ALA A 488 -6.19 16.76 20.30
C ALA A 488 -6.05 15.73 21.42
N THR A 489 -4.93 15.75 22.16
CA THR A 489 -4.71 14.88 23.34
C THR A 489 -5.70 15.23 24.46
N VAL A 490 -5.97 16.53 24.69
CA VAL A 490 -6.99 16.95 25.68
C VAL A 490 -8.38 16.47 25.27
N VAL A 491 -8.73 16.56 23.99
CA VAL A 491 -10.01 16.04 23.47
C VAL A 491 -10.10 14.53 23.67
N LEU A 492 -9.05 13.80 23.30
CA LEU A 492 -9.00 12.34 23.49
C LEU A 492 -9.10 11.94 24.96
N TYR A 493 -8.42 12.67 25.86
CA TYR A 493 -8.52 12.48 27.30
C TYR A 493 -9.96 12.71 27.80
N ALA A 494 -10.59 13.80 27.39
CA ALA A 494 -11.97 14.11 27.76
C ALA A 494 -12.99 13.08 27.27
N MET A 495 -12.67 12.35 26.21
CA MET A 495 -13.46 11.23 25.68
C MET A 495 -13.19 9.89 26.39
N GLY A 496 -12.28 9.85 27.37
CA GLY A 496 -11.88 8.63 28.08
C GLY A 496 -10.82 7.80 27.35
N GLY A 497 -10.03 8.42 26.46
CA GLY A 497 -9.06 7.66 25.65
C GLY A 497 -7.92 7.02 26.44
N TRP A 498 -7.72 7.37 27.71
CA TRP A 498 -6.70 6.81 28.59
C TRP A 498 -7.28 5.86 29.66
N ASP A 499 -8.59 5.73 29.67
CA ASP A 499 -9.31 4.76 30.49
C ASP A 499 -9.61 3.53 29.64
N PRO A 500 -9.16 2.32 30.03
CA PRO A 500 -9.43 1.09 29.28
C PRO A 500 -10.94 0.81 29.07
N GLU A 501 -11.79 1.28 29.98
CA GLU A 501 -13.24 1.19 29.89
C GLU A 501 -13.88 2.42 29.20
N GLY A 502 -13.08 3.40 28.80
CA GLY A 502 -13.52 4.64 28.20
C GLY A 502 -14.19 4.46 26.82
N TRP A 503 -14.96 5.44 26.43
CA TRP A 503 -15.74 5.39 25.18
C TRP A 503 -14.95 5.01 23.93
N PRO A 504 -13.70 5.49 23.67
CA PRO A 504 -12.93 5.09 22.49
C PRO A 504 -12.61 3.59 22.39
N TRP A 505 -12.62 2.89 23.54
CA TRP A 505 -12.27 1.47 23.65
C TRP A 505 -13.48 0.55 23.73
N SER A 506 -14.69 1.09 23.90
CA SER A 506 -15.91 0.29 24.09
C SER A 506 -16.36 -0.49 22.85
N SER A 507 -16.02 -0.02 21.65
CA SER A 507 -16.34 -0.68 20.38
C SER A 507 -15.58 -0.06 19.20
N GLN A 508 -15.57 -0.75 18.06
CA GLN A 508 -15.06 -0.19 16.80
C GLN A 508 -15.85 1.06 16.34
N LEU A 509 -17.16 1.10 16.60
CA LEU A 509 -18.00 2.25 16.23
C LEU A 509 -17.69 3.49 17.10
N SER A 510 -17.43 3.29 18.39
CA SER A 510 -17.00 4.38 19.28
C SER A 510 -15.62 4.90 18.91
N ALA A 511 -14.71 4.02 18.47
CA ALA A 511 -13.41 4.42 17.92
C ALA A 511 -13.58 5.28 16.65
N ILE A 512 -14.47 4.90 15.73
CA ILE A 512 -14.81 5.72 14.54
C ILE A 512 -15.36 7.08 14.95
N GLY A 513 -16.28 7.12 15.93
CA GLY A 513 -16.81 8.38 16.48
C GLY A 513 -15.73 9.26 17.06
N THR A 514 -14.79 8.67 17.84
CA THR A 514 -13.63 9.37 18.39
C THR A 514 -12.75 9.96 17.30
N LEU A 515 -12.46 9.19 16.26
CA LEU A 515 -11.65 9.64 15.11
C LEU A 515 -12.35 10.76 14.33
N ALA A 516 -13.68 10.68 14.17
CA ALA A 516 -14.45 11.72 13.47
C ALA A 516 -14.45 13.02 14.26
N ILE A 517 -14.78 12.98 15.55
CA ILE A 517 -14.82 14.17 16.41
C ILE A 517 -13.41 14.75 16.59
N GLY A 518 -12.48 13.91 17.04
CA GLY A 518 -11.10 14.33 17.29
C GLY A 518 -10.38 14.81 16.02
N GLY A 519 -10.60 14.13 14.90
CA GLY A 519 -10.06 14.52 13.60
C GLY A 519 -10.60 15.87 13.11
N LEU A 520 -11.92 16.10 13.23
CA LEU A 520 -12.54 17.38 12.86
C LEU A 520 -12.02 18.54 13.73
N VAL A 521 -12.02 18.37 15.05
CA VAL A 521 -11.51 19.38 15.98
C VAL A 521 -10.04 19.66 15.68
N SER A 522 -9.23 18.62 15.49
CA SER A 522 -7.82 18.76 15.14
C SER A 522 -7.62 19.51 13.83
N ALA A 523 -8.42 19.21 12.79
CA ALA A 523 -8.34 19.90 11.51
C ALA A 523 -8.65 21.40 11.64
N VAL A 524 -9.67 21.77 12.40
CA VAL A 524 -10.03 23.18 12.65
C VAL A 524 -8.90 23.90 13.39
N ILE A 525 -8.38 23.29 14.46
CA ILE A 525 -7.29 23.89 15.25
C ILE A 525 -6.02 24.02 14.40
N TYR A 526 -5.68 22.99 13.63
CA TYR A 526 -4.50 23.01 12.75
C TYR A 526 -4.58 24.15 11.73
N LEU A 527 -5.70 24.28 11.02
CA LEU A 527 -5.90 25.37 10.05
C LEU A 527 -5.82 26.76 10.73
N PHE A 528 -6.36 26.88 11.94
CA PHE A 528 -6.24 28.11 12.72
C PHE A 528 -4.78 28.40 13.10
N MET A 529 -4.03 27.39 13.57
CA MET A 529 -2.61 27.53 13.91
C MET A 529 -1.74 27.83 12.70
N LEU A 530 -2.02 27.27 11.52
CA LEU A 530 -1.33 27.65 10.29
C LEU A 530 -1.50 29.15 9.96
N LYS A 531 -2.68 29.70 10.25
CA LYS A 531 -2.92 31.15 10.11
C LYS A 531 -2.15 31.96 11.16
N VAL A 532 -2.12 31.51 12.42
CA VAL A 532 -1.37 32.15 13.52
C VAL A 532 0.12 32.19 13.20
N PHE A 533 0.68 31.08 12.70
CA PHE A 533 2.07 30.98 12.27
C PHE A 533 2.34 31.63 10.90
N LYS A 534 1.35 32.33 10.32
CA LYS A 534 1.45 33.09 9.06
C LYS A 534 2.00 32.25 7.89
N LEU A 535 1.43 31.04 7.71
CA LEU A 535 1.80 30.18 6.59
C LEU A 535 1.38 30.84 5.28
N LYS A 536 2.34 31.04 4.37
CA LYS A 536 2.13 31.76 3.09
C LYS A 536 1.24 30.98 2.12
N GLU A 537 1.26 29.67 2.16
CA GLU A 537 0.52 28.76 1.28
C GLU A 537 -0.96 28.63 1.65
N LEU A 538 -1.35 29.02 2.86
CA LEU A 538 -2.71 28.82 3.36
C LEU A 538 -3.81 29.46 2.50
N PRO A 539 -3.67 30.71 1.99
CA PRO A 539 -4.68 31.32 1.12
C PRO A 539 -4.90 30.53 -0.18
N GLU A 540 -3.82 30.00 -0.78
CA GLU A 540 -3.88 29.23 -2.03
C GLU A 540 -4.55 27.87 -1.80
N LEU A 541 -4.24 27.19 -0.69
CA LEU A 541 -4.86 25.93 -0.30
C LEU A 541 -6.36 26.09 0.02
N MET A 542 -6.76 27.23 0.57
CA MET A 542 -8.16 27.52 0.93
C MET A 542 -8.99 28.07 -0.24
N ALA A 543 -8.36 28.56 -1.31
CA ALA A 543 -9.05 29.19 -2.44
C ALA A 543 -10.15 28.31 -3.09
N PRO A 544 -9.95 27.00 -3.33
CA PRO A 544 -11.00 26.15 -3.89
C PRO A 544 -12.21 25.97 -2.96
N LEU A 545 -11.98 25.94 -1.64
CA LEU A 545 -13.04 25.81 -0.62
C LEU A 545 -13.86 27.08 -0.50
N THR A 546 -13.18 28.23 -0.45
CA THR A 546 -13.85 29.55 -0.35
C THR A 546 -14.62 29.91 -1.61
N ALA A 547 -14.14 29.49 -2.79
CA ALA A 547 -14.87 29.68 -4.06
C ALA A 547 -16.16 28.86 -4.14
N ARG A 548 -16.23 27.68 -3.50
CA ARG A 548 -17.46 26.87 -3.41
C ARG A 548 -18.47 27.42 -2.39
N LEU A 549 -18.01 28.04 -1.30
CA LEU A 549 -18.88 28.64 -0.28
C LEU A 549 -19.47 29.98 -0.73
N ARG A 550 -18.90 30.61 -1.76
CA ARG A 550 -19.42 31.85 -2.35
C ARG A 550 -20.40 31.63 -3.50
N ARG A 551 -20.62 30.41 -3.92
CA ARG A 551 -21.66 29.98 -4.87
C ARG A 551 -22.83 29.32 -4.15
#